data_bdc77c415d157051a9dde93c26100d33
#
_entry.id   bdc77c415d157051a9dde93c26100d33
#
_cell.length_a   1.000
_cell.length_b   1.000
_cell.length_c   1.000
_cell.angle_alpha   90.00
_cell.angle_beta   90.00
_cell.angle_gamma   90.00
#
_symmetry.space_group_name_H-M   'P 1'
#
loop_
_entity.id
_entity.type
_entity.pdbx_description
1 polymer ?
#
loop_
_entity_poly.entity_id
_entity_poly.type
_entity_poly.pdbx_seq_one_letter_code
_entity_poly.pdbx_strand_id
1 'polypeptide(L)'
;MLPTTFWAEMSWRDFAAADMSKVVAVLPVAAIEQHGPHLPVGVDMFINEGYLARAVGRIPDDMPVLILPVQAIGKSNEHAEYPGTLTFSIETVTRAWTEIGDSVAHTGCRKLIFMNSHGGNVPVIDAVVRELRVRHRMLAVHAAWQRLGYPADMFSAVERAHGIHAGDVETSLMLAFRPDTVRMSEAQNFVSSAIAVEKEFRHLRVTQPIGFGWMSSDLNELGAAGDAANATADKGEACADHGADAFLDLLRDVLAFDLARLKPGPLARARSPK
;
A
#
# COMPACT_ATOMS: atom_id res chain seq x y z
N MET A 1 -17.14 15.79 15.73
CA MET A 1 -15.70 15.43 15.79
C MET A 1 -15.61 13.94 16.15
N LEU A 2 -14.72 13.19 15.54
CA LEU A 2 -14.47 11.79 15.90
C LEU A 2 -13.69 11.72 17.21
N PRO A 3 -13.94 10.73 18.08
CA PRO A 3 -13.22 10.61 19.36
C PRO A 3 -11.77 10.14 19.22
N THR A 4 -11.45 9.50 18.09
CA THR A 4 -10.13 8.97 17.75
C THR A 4 -9.95 8.91 16.24
N THR A 5 -8.70 8.76 15.78
CA THR A 5 -8.32 8.50 14.37
C THR A 5 -8.35 6.99 14.02
N PHE A 6 -8.48 6.12 15.03
CA PHE A 6 -8.42 4.68 14.83
C PHE A 6 -9.79 4.02 14.90
N TRP A 7 -10.18 3.30 13.83
CA TRP A 7 -11.45 2.60 13.72
C TRP A 7 -11.72 1.63 14.89
N ALA A 8 -10.70 0.88 15.28
CA ALA A 8 -10.80 -0.14 16.33
C ALA A 8 -10.99 0.41 17.74
N GLU A 9 -10.75 1.70 17.95
CA GLU A 9 -10.93 2.38 19.25
C GLU A 9 -12.32 2.99 19.41
N MET A 10 -13.12 3.03 18.34
CA MET A 10 -14.49 3.53 18.39
C MET A 10 -15.47 2.48 18.90
N SER A 11 -16.36 2.86 19.78
CA SER A 11 -17.53 2.06 20.15
C SER A 11 -18.63 2.14 19.08
N TRP A 12 -19.57 1.18 19.06
CA TRP A 12 -20.72 1.26 18.16
C TRP A 12 -21.55 2.54 18.33
N ARG A 13 -21.56 3.12 19.54
CA ARG A 13 -22.27 4.38 19.82
C ARG A 13 -21.57 5.57 19.17
N ASP A 14 -20.26 5.56 19.11
CA ASP A 14 -19.48 6.62 18.43
C ASP A 14 -19.78 6.60 16.93
N PHE A 15 -19.82 5.39 16.30
CA PHE A 15 -20.24 5.25 14.90
C PHE A 15 -21.68 5.73 14.67
N ALA A 16 -22.61 5.42 15.56
CA ALA A 16 -23.99 5.84 15.43
C ALA A 16 -24.17 7.36 15.59
N ALA A 17 -23.33 8.01 16.36
CA ALA A 17 -23.35 9.46 16.59
C ALA A 17 -22.59 10.26 15.50
N ALA A 18 -21.65 9.66 14.81
CA ALA A 18 -20.81 10.31 13.80
C ALA A 18 -21.54 10.45 12.45
N ASP A 19 -21.33 11.57 11.76
CA ASP A 19 -21.71 11.70 10.34
C ASP A 19 -20.68 11.00 9.46
N MET A 20 -20.86 9.69 9.29
CA MET A 20 -19.94 8.83 8.53
C MET A 20 -19.88 9.20 7.05
N SER A 21 -20.83 9.96 6.51
CA SER A 21 -20.80 10.43 5.12
C SER A 21 -19.66 11.43 4.86
N LYS A 22 -19.12 12.06 5.89
CA LYS A 22 -18.00 13.00 5.83
C LYS A 22 -16.65 12.35 6.09
N VAL A 23 -16.64 11.11 6.57
CA VAL A 23 -15.42 10.40 6.97
C VAL A 23 -14.69 9.82 5.77
N VAL A 24 -13.36 9.91 5.78
CA VAL A 24 -12.48 9.11 4.93
C VAL A 24 -11.96 7.94 5.76
N ALA A 25 -12.31 6.73 5.36
CA ALA A 25 -11.75 5.50 5.91
C ALA A 25 -10.44 5.16 5.17
N VAL A 26 -9.44 4.66 5.89
CA VAL A 26 -8.16 4.20 5.33
C VAL A 26 -7.98 2.75 5.75
N LEU A 27 -7.86 1.84 4.79
CA LEU A 27 -7.53 0.44 5.01
C LEU A 27 -6.07 0.21 4.61
N PRO A 28 -5.15 0.07 5.59
CA PRO A 28 -3.78 -0.28 5.31
C PRO A 28 -3.70 -1.75 4.91
N VAL A 29 -3.04 -2.05 3.79
CA VAL A 29 -2.86 -3.41 3.27
C VAL A 29 -1.38 -3.66 2.97
N ALA A 30 -0.87 -4.81 3.40
CA ALA A 30 0.53 -5.17 3.37
C ALA A 30 0.74 -6.62 2.92
N ALA A 31 1.92 -7.17 3.13
CA ALA A 31 2.23 -8.59 3.00
C ALA A 31 3.17 -9.07 4.11
N ILE A 32 3.23 -10.38 4.30
CA ILE A 32 4.26 -11.08 5.05
C ILE A 32 5.01 -11.96 4.07
N GLU A 33 6.19 -11.52 3.64
CA GLU A 33 6.96 -12.17 2.59
C GLU A 33 8.47 -12.02 2.79
N GLN A 34 9.23 -12.92 2.20
CA GLN A 34 10.69 -12.83 2.24
C GLN A 34 11.18 -11.50 1.63
N HIS A 35 12.22 -10.91 2.19
CA HIS A 35 12.89 -9.69 1.74
C HIS A 35 14.42 -9.85 1.75
N GLY A 36 14.90 -10.92 1.11
CA GLY A 36 16.32 -11.23 1.08
C GLY A 36 16.87 -11.68 2.44
N PRO A 37 18.20 -11.85 2.55
CA PRO A 37 18.83 -12.37 3.77
C PRO A 37 18.90 -11.32 4.89
N HIS A 38 18.78 -10.03 4.58
CA HIS A 38 19.08 -8.91 5.48
C HIS A 38 17.85 -8.29 6.14
N LEU A 39 16.64 -8.57 5.66
CA LEU A 39 15.39 -8.02 6.21
C LEU A 39 14.45 -9.11 6.72
N PRO A 40 13.56 -8.80 7.69
CA PRO A 40 12.55 -9.73 8.18
C PRO A 40 11.41 -9.87 7.17
N VAL A 41 10.60 -10.92 7.33
CA VAL A 41 9.42 -11.16 6.45
C VAL A 41 8.29 -10.16 6.64
N GLY A 42 8.31 -9.33 7.65
CA GLY A 42 7.27 -8.34 7.97
C GLY A 42 7.51 -6.94 7.38
N VAL A 43 8.44 -6.77 6.44
CA VAL A 43 8.83 -5.45 5.91
C VAL A 43 7.63 -4.61 5.49
N ASP A 44 6.77 -5.13 4.63
CA ASP A 44 5.62 -4.37 4.13
C ASP A 44 4.68 -3.90 5.24
N MET A 45 4.45 -4.77 6.23
CA MET A 45 3.63 -4.42 7.39
C MET A 45 4.31 -3.31 8.21
N PHE A 46 5.59 -3.45 8.52
CA PHE A 46 6.34 -2.46 9.31
C PHE A 46 6.47 -1.12 8.60
N ILE A 47 6.66 -1.13 7.29
CA ILE A 47 6.68 0.09 6.46
C ILE A 47 5.31 0.78 6.52
N ASN A 48 4.21 0.04 6.36
CA ASN A 48 2.87 0.61 6.43
C ASN A 48 2.58 1.21 7.81
N GLU A 49 2.87 0.47 8.87
CA GLU A 49 2.73 0.94 10.26
C GLU A 49 3.61 2.15 10.57
N GLY A 50 4.87 2.14 10.10
CA GLY A 50 5.82 3.23 10.31
C GLY A 50 5.39 4.53 9.65
N TYR A 51 4.96 4.48 8.40
CA TYR A 51 4.40 5.64 7.71
C TYR A 51 3.14 6.16 8.38
N LEU A 52 2.22 5.26 8.76
CA LEU A 52 0.98 5.66 9.45
C LEU A 52 1.28 6.30 10.80
N ALA A 53 2.19 5.74 11.60
CA ALA A 53 2.59 6.32 12.86
C ALA A 53 3.17 7.73 12.68
N ARG A 54 3.96 7.95 11.62
CA ARG A 54 4.51 9.27 11.26
C ARG A 54 3.41 10.25 10.83
N ALA A 55 2.42 9.78 10.06
CA ALA A 55 1.35 10.61 9.51
C ALA A 55 0.29 10.97 10.55
N VAL A 56 -0.09 10.04 11.44
CA VAL A 56 -1.17 10.25 12.43
C VAL A 56 -0.93 11.49 13.30
N GLY A 57 0.32 11.70 13.75
CA GLY A 57 0.67 12.89 14.53
C GLY A 57 0.57 14.22 13.79
N ARG A 58 0.34 14.18 12.46
CA ARG A 58 0.21 15.37 11.58
C ARG A 58 -1.22 15.58 11.09
N ILE A 59 -2.14 14.62 11.31
CA ILE A 59 -3.55 14.75 10.92
C ILE A 59 -4.21 15.80 11.82
N PRO A 60 -4.81 16.88 11.28
CA PRO A 60 -5.53 17.86 12.06
C PRO A 60 -6.73 17.24 12.81
N ASP A 61 -7.00 17.69 14.03
CA ASP A 61 -8.08 17.16 14.89
C ASP A 61 -9.48 17.28 14.24
N ASP A 62 -9.68 18.24 13.37
CA ASP A 62 -10.94 18.48 12.66
C ASP A 62 -11.06 17.67 11.36
N MET A 63 -10.01 16.95 10.95
CA MET A 63 -10.01 16.12 9.75
C MET A 63 -10.69 14.77 10.04
N PRO A 64 -11.85 14.46 9.45
CA PRO A 64 -12.62 13.26 9.78
C PRO A 64 -12.03 12.01 9.07
N VAL A 65 -10.99 11.44 9.64
CA VAL A 65 -10.27 10.27 9.14
C VAL A 65 -10.35 9.13 10.14
N LEU A 66 -10.59 7.91 9.67
CA LEU A 66 -10.54 6.68 10.46
C LEU A 66 -9.63 5.65 9.78
N ILE A 67 -8.57 5.26 10.47
CA ILE A 67 -7.61 4.24 10.03
C ILE A 67 -8.07 2.89 10.58
N LEU A 68 -8.32 1.93 9.69
CA LEU A 68 -8.68 0.55 10.01
C LEU A 68 -7.43 -0.24 10.45
N PRO A 69 -7.60 -1.39 11.11
CA PRO A 69 -6.50 -2.31 11.41
C PRO A 69 -5.76 -2.76 10.15
N VAL A 70 -4.44 -2.82 10.23
CA VAL A 70 -3.59 -3.26 9.11
C VAL A 70 -3.94 -4.68 8.70
N GLN A 71 -4.09 -4.91 7.40
CA GLN A 71 -4.23 -6.23 6.81
C GLN A 71 -2.83 -6.74 6.47
N ALA A 72 -2.21 -7.42 7.43
CA ALA A 72 -0.81 -7.83 7.36
C ALA A 72 -0.54 -8.89 6.28
N ILE A 73 -1.51 -9.80 6.01
CA ILE A 73 -1.34 -10.89 5.02
C ILE A 73 -2.10 -10.51 3.75
N GLY A 74 -1.38 -10.40 2.65
CA GLY A 74 -1.90 -10.04 1.34
C GLY A 74 -1.73 -11.15 0.30
N LYS A 75 -1.52 -10.73 -0.94
CA LYS A 75 -1.28 -11.58 -2.10
C LYS A 75 0.19 -11.51 -2.48
N SER A 76 0.96 -12.54 -2.13
CA SER A 76 2.42 -12.58 -2.25
C SER A 76 2.93 -13.97 -2.70
N ASN A 77 2.29 -14.58 -3.69
CA ASN A 77 2.70 -15.91 -4.16
C ASN A 77 3.98 -15.91 -5.00
N GLU A 78 4.41 -14.78 -5.51
CA GLU A 78 5.69 -14.57 -6.17
C GLU A 78 6.90 -14.79 -5.25
N HIS A 79 6.67 -14.81 -3.93
CA HIS A 79 7.67 -15.08 -2.89
C HIS A 79 7.50 -16.44 -2.19
N ALA A 80 6.54 -17.28 -2.64
CA ALA A 80 6.17 -18.51 -1.96
C ALA A 80 7.24 -19.62 -1.98
N GLU A 81 8.27 -19.51 -2.80
CA GLU A 81 9.41 -20.44 -2.84
C GLU A 81 10.42 -20.23 -1.72
N TYR A 82 10.29 -19.11 -0.96
CA TYR A 82 11.13 -18.82 0.19
C TYR A 82 10.40 -19.06 1.51
N PRO A 83 11.07 -19.64 2.52
CA PRO A 83 10.46 -19.88 3.82
C PRO A 83 10.00 -18.58 4.49
N GLY A 84 8.86 -18.65 5.19
CA GLY A 84 8.33 -17.54 6.01
C GLY A 84 7.30 -16.67 5.31
N THR A 85 7.13 -16.77 4.00
CA THR A 85 6.07 -16.07 3.27
C THR A 85 4.69 -16.62 3.62
N LEU A 86 3.76 -15.74 3.97
CA LEU A 86 2.34 -16.03 4.21
C LEU A 86 1.51 -15.32 3.14
N THR A 87 0.78 -16.08 2.33
CA THR A 87 -0.01 -15.52 1.24
C THR A 87 -1.40 -16.13 1.16
N PHE A 88 -2.37 -15.31 0.79
CA PHE A 88 -3.70 -15.79 0.41
C PHE A 88 -3.77 -16.06 -1.10
N SER A 89 -4.77 -16.87 -1.52
CA SER A 89 -5.15 -16.91 -2.92
C SER A 89 -5.77 -15.58 -3.35
N ILE A 90 -5.74 -15.29 -4.65
CA ILE A 90 -6.34 -14.05 -5.20
C ILE A 90 -7.83 -13.96 -4.88
N GLU A 91 -8.55 -15.09 -4.90
CA GLU A 91 -9.97 -15.17 -4.60
C GLU A 91 -10.23 -14.81 -3.13
N THR A 92 -9.44 -15.38 -2.20
CA THR A 92 -9.60 -15.15 -0.77
C THR A 92 -9.37 -13.69 -0.41
N VAL A 93 -8.26 -13.10 -0.87
CA VAL A 93 -7.93 -11.71 -0.51
C VAL A 93 -8.89 -10.73 -1.18
N THR A 94 -9.30 -10.97 -2.45
CA THR A 94 -10.30 -10.14 -3.13
C THR A 94 -11.62 -10.13 -2.38
N ARG A 95 -12.07 -11.32 -1.94
CA ARG A 95 -13.30 -11.46 -1.17
C ARG A 95 -13.19 -10.77 0.20
N ALA A 96 -12.12 -11.04 0.94
CA ALA A 96 -11.93 -10.48 2.28
C ALA A 96 -11.91 -8.94 2.26
N TRP A 97 -11.16 -8.33 1.36
CA TRP A 97 -11.09 -6.87 1.28
C TRP A 97 -12.36 -6.22 0.73
N THR A 98 -13.09 -6.93 -0.15
CA THR A 98 -14.42 -6.47 -0.58
C THR A 98 -15.39 -6.48 0.60
N GLU A 99 -15.43 -7.54 1.41
CA GLU A 99 -16.31 -7.66 2.59
C GLU A 99 -15.96 -6.62 3.69
N ILE A 100 -14.69 -6.28 3.86
CA ILE A 100 -14.28 -5.15 4.72
C ILE A 100 -14.85 -3.83 4.16
N GLY A 101 -14.68 -3.59 2.86
CA GLY A 101 -15.23 -2.41 2.21
C GLY A 101 -16.76 -2.33 2.26
N ASP A 102 -17.46 -3.46 2.13
CA ASP A 102 -18.92 -3.57 2.32
C ASP A 102 -19.30 -3.15 3.76
N SER A 103 -18.52 -3.61 4.77
CA SER A 103 -18.75 -3.26 6.17
C SER A 103 -18.52 -1.76 6.44
N VAL A 104 -17.48 -1.17 5.84
CA VAL A 104 -17.26 0.28 5.88
C VAL A 104 -18.46 1.03 5.26
N ALA A 105 -18.94 0.56 4.11
CA ALA A 105 -20.08 1.17 3.43
C ALA A 105 -21.37 1.11 4.25
N HIS A 106 -21.59 0.05 5.04
CA HIS A 106 -22.75 -0.12 5.91
C HIS A 106 -22.82 0.93 7.04
N THR A 107 -21.69 1.51 7.46
CA THR A 107 -21.70 2.62 8.43
C THR A 107 -22.19 3.94 7.83
N GLY A 108 -22.36 4.04 6.53
CA GLY A 108 -22.66 5.29 5.81
C GLY A 108 -21.43 5.94 5.18
N CYS A 109 -20.21 5.46 5.47
CA CYS A 109 -18.96 5.95 4.85
C CYS A 109 -18.96 5.66 3.35
N ARG A 110 -18.51 6.63 2.53
CA ARG A 110 -18.48 6.52 1.06
C ARG A 110 -17.13 6.87 0.46
N LYS A 111 -16.10 7.07 1.29
CA LYS A 111 -14.74 7.39 0.88
C LYS A 111 -13.79 6.42 1.57
N LEU A 112 -13.15 5.52 0.82
CA LEU A 112 -12.24 4.50 1.35
C LEU A 112 -10.93 4.50 0.54
N ILE A 113 -9.81 4.64 1.23
CA ILE A 113 -8.47 4.52 0.66
C ILE A 113 -7.90 3.16 1.07
N PHE A 114 -7.51 2.35 0.09
CA PHE A 114 -6.60 1.21 0.29
C PHE A 114 -5.19 1.77 0.25
N MET A 115 -4.51 1.79 1.40
CA MET A 115 -3.14 2.28 1.50
C MET A 115 -2.17 1.11 1.51
N ASN A 116 -1.53 0.88 0.38
CA ASN A 116 -0.76 -0.32 0.09
C ASN A 116 0.74 -0.10 0.28
N SER A 117 1.42 -1.14 0.78
CA SER A 117 2.88 -1.20 0.88
C SER A 117 3.52 -2.34 0.06
N HIS A 118 2.71 -3.19 -0.63
CA HIS A 118 3.17 -4.39 -1.33
C HIS A 118 2.73 -4.43 -2.79
N GLY A 119 3.69 -4.68 -3.71
CA GLY A 119 3.43 -4.70 -5.15
C GLY A 119 2.44 -5.77 -5.61
N GLY A 120 2.51 -6.98 -5.05
CA GLY A 120 1.64 -8.11 -5.40
C GLY A 120 0.15 -7.89 -5.11
N ASN A 121 -0.18 -6.94 -4.22
CA ASN A 121 -1.57 -6.56 -3.92
C ASN A 121 -2.25 -5.71 -5.01
N VAL A 122 -1.48 -5.06 -5.88
CA VAL A 122 -1.98 -4.09 -6.88
C VAL A 122 -3.15 -4.62 -7.72
N PRO A 123 -3.07 -5.80 -8.35
CA PRO A 123 -4.17 -6.33 -9.17
C PRO A 123 -5.45 -6.60 -8.36
N VAL A 124 -5.27 -7.01 -7.09
CA VAL A 124 -6.40 -7.26 -6.17
C VAL A 124 -7.09 -5.96 -5.81
N ILE A 125 -6.33 -4.95 -5.41
CA ILE A 125 -6.89 -3.65 -5.01
C ILE A 125 -7.63 -3.01 -6.18
N ASP A 126 -7.09 -3.07 -7.40
CA ASP A 126 -7.74 -2.53 -8.60
C ASP A 126 -9.10 -3.18 -8.87
N ALA A 127 -9.23 -4.48 -8.63
CA ALA A 127 -10.51 -5.18 -8.72
C ALA A 127 -11.48 -4.75 -7.59
N VAL A 128 -11.00 -4.75 -6.34
CA VAL A 128 -11.81 -4.43 -5.15
C VAL A 128 -12.36 -3.00 -5.18
N VAL A 129 -11.54 -1.99 -5.51
CA VAL A 129 -12.01 -0.61 -5.57
C VAL A 129 -13.10 -0.42 -6.63
N ARG A 130 -13.02 -1.16 -7.73
CA ARG A 130 -14.06 -1.16 -8.77
C ARG A 130 -15.35 -1.81 -8.28
N GLU A 131 -15.26 -2.95 -7.58
CA GLU A 131 -16.42 -3.62 -6.98
C GLU A 131 -17.14 -2.71 -5.97
N LEU A 132 -16.41 -2.07 -5.06
CA LEU A 132 -16.98 -1.16 -4.08
C LEU A 132 -17.62 0.07 -4.74
N ARG A 133 -17.04 0.58 -5.83
CA ARG A 133 -17.64 1.64 -6.64
C ARG A 133 -18.98 1.20 -7.23
N VAL A 134 -19.05 -0.03 -7.73
CA VAL A 134 -20.28 -0.60 -8.33
C VAL A 134 -21.35 -0.85 -7.28
N ARG A 135 -20.99 -1.50 -6.17
CA ARG A 135 -21.92 -1.92 -5.11
C ARG A 135 -22.48 -0.74 -4.32
N HIS A 136 -21.62 0.19 -3.91
CA HIS A 136 -21.96 1.21 -2.91
C HIS A 136 -21.82 2.66 -3.41
N ARG A 137 -21.46 2.86 -4.67
CA ARG A 137 -21.14 4.20 -5.21
C ARG A 137 -20.06 4.92 -4.42
N MET A 138 -19.15 4.16 -3.81
CA MET A 138 -18.02 4.71 -3.07
C MET A 138 -17.01 5.38 -3.99
N LEU A 139 -16.35 6.39 -3.47
CA LEU A 139 -14.99 6.77 -3.88
C LEU A 139 -14.03 5.80 -3.18
N ALA A 140 -13.71 4.69 -3.83
CA ALA A 140 -12.70 3.75 -3.38
C ALA A 140 -11.40 4.04 -4.14
N VAL A 141 -10.32 4.29 -3.40
CA VAL A 141 -9.04 4.77 -3.93
C VAL A 141 -7.97 3.70 -3.72
N HIS A 142 -7.21 3.40 -4.76
CA HIS A 142 -6.00 2.60 -4.68
C HIS A 142 -4.80 3.55 -4.55
N ALA A 143 -4.23 3.62 -3.37
CA ALA A 143 -3.00 4.34 -3.09
C ALA A 143 -1.90 3.36 -2.64
N ALA A 144 -0.65 3.75 -2.81
CA ALA A 144 0.49 3.01 -2.31
C ALA A 144 1.60 3.99 -1.92
N TRP A 145 2.36 3.68 -0.85
CA TRP A 145 3.38 4.57 -0.34
C TRP A 145 4.40 4.96 -1.41
N GLN A 146 4.87 4.00 -2.20
CA GLN A 146 5.82 4.26 -3.29
C GLN A 146 5.25 5.15 -4.41
N ARG A 147 3.91 5.19 -4.58
CA ARG A 147 3.25 6.08 -5.56
C ARG A 147 3.12 7.52 -5.08
N LEU A 148 3.27 7.77 -3.79
CA LEU A 148 3.36 9.12 -3.24
C LEU A 148 4.73 9.75 -3.49
N GLY A 149 5.69 8.95 -3.94
CA GLY A 149 7.03 9.39 -4.30
C GLY A 149 8.01 9.43 -3.13
N TYR A 150 9.19 9.92 -3.41
CA TYR A 150 10.30 10.05 -2.48
C TYR A 150 10.96 11.43 -2.66
N PRO A 151 11.75 11.93 -1.69
CA PRO A 151 12.52 13.14 -1.89
C PRO A 151 13.36 13.09 -3.17
N ALA A 152 13.48 14.24 -3.85
CA ALA A 152 14.22 14.34 -5.12
C ALA A 152 15.67 13.88 -4.93
N ASP A 153 16.19 13.21 -5.95
CA ASP A 153 17.61 12.78 -6.06
C ASP A 153 18.13 11.86 -4.93
N MET A 154 17.24 11.32 -4.10
CA MET A 154 17.63 10.47 -2.96
C MET A 154 18.10 9.08 -3.40
N PHE A 155 17.49 8.51 -4.43
CA PHE A 155 17.80 7.17 -4.95
C PHE A 155 18.32 7.24 -6.38
N SER A 156 19.26 6.36 -6.72
CA SER A 156 19.81 6.26 -8.06
C SER A 156 18.73 5.96 -9.12
N ALA A 157 18.99 6.31 -10.38
CA ALA A 157 18.07 5.98 -11.48
C ALA A 157 17.88 4.46 -11.64
N VAL A 158 18.92 3.68 -11.36
CA VAL A 158 18.87 2.20 -11.41
C VAL A 158 17.99 1.66 -10.30
N GLU A 159 18.15 2.16 -9.07
CA GLU A 159 17.30 1.77 -7.94
C GLU A 159 15.83 2.09 -8.20
N ARG A 160 15.53 3.28 -8.69
CA ARG A 160 14.13 3.67 -9.02
C ARG A 160 13.51 2.83 -10.13
N ALA A 161 14.30 2.32 -11.06
CA ALA A 161 13.80 1.52 -12.18
C ALA A 161 13.74 0.02 -11.88
N HIS A 162 14.70 -0.51 -11.10
CA HIS A 162 14.92 -1.94 -10.94
C HIS A 162 15.03 -2.40 -9.48
N GLY A 163 15.12 -1.48 -8.50
CA GLY A 163 15.12 -1.77 -7.07
C GLY A 163 13.69 -1.97 -6.57
N ILE A 164 13.06 -3.07 -6.97
CA ILE A 164 11.63 -3.30 -6.75
C ILE A 164 11.30 -4.08 -5.47
N HIS A 165 12.33 -4.63 -4.78
CA HIS A 165 12.13 -5.47 -3.60
C HIS A 165 13.38 -5.56 -2.74
N ALA A 166 13.28 -5.21 -1.48
CA ALA A 166 14.36 -5.27 -0.48
C ALA A 166 15.64 -4.50 -0.87
N GLY A 167 15.52 -3.45 -1.69
CA GLY A 167 16.62 -2.59 -2.12
C GLY A 167 16.92 -1.45 -1.16
N ASP A 168 17.54 -0.38 -1.69
CA ASP A 168 17.91 0.82 -0.93
C ASP A 168 16.70 1.47 -0.25
N VAL A 169 15.56 1.56 -0.96
CA VAL A 169 14.35 2.21 -0.45
C VAL A 169 13.81 1.50 0.80
N GLU A 170 13.49 0.22 0.67
CA GLU A 170 12.85 -0.54 1.76
C GLU A 170 13.81 -0.78 2.91
N THR A 171 15.09 -1.04 2.61
CA THR A 171 16.11 -1.19 3.66
C THR A 171 16.31 0.11 4.43
N SER A 172 16.31 1.27 3.76
CA SER A 172 16.39 2.57 4.42
C SER A 172 15.19 2.84 5.32
N LEU A 173 13.96 2.56 4.84
CA LEU A 173 12.75 2.68 5.64
C LEU A 173 12.76 1.76 6.85
N MET A 174 13.25 0.52 6.69
CA MET A 174 13.38 -0.42 7.81
C MET A 174 14.44 0.04 8.83
N LEU A 175 15.53 0.65 8.38
CA LEU A 175 16.52 1.25 9.28
C LEU A 175 15.94 2.42 10.11
N ALA A 176 14.97 3.17 9.55
CA ALA A 176 14.26 4.22 10.27
C ALA A 176 13.17 3.67 11.22
N PHE A 177 12.39 2.67 10.79
CA PHE A 177 11.23 2.20 11.53
C PHE A 177 11.54 1.04 12.49
N ARG A 178 12.37 0.09 12.06
CA ARG A 178 12.70 -1.15 12.80
C ARG A 178 14.17 -1.55 12.64
N PRO A 179 15.13 -0.69 13.04
CA PRO A 179 16.55 -0.95 12.89
C PRO A 179 17.03 -2.25 13.60
N ASP A 180 16.33 -2.64 14.66
CA ASP A 180 16.57 -3.86 15.44
C ASP A 180 16.37 -5.16 14.63
N THR A 181 15.66 -5.10 13.50
CA THR A 181 15.35 -6.26 12.66
C THR A 181 16.20 -6.34 11.38
N VAL A 182 17.03 -5.31 11.11
CA VAL A 182 17.86 -5.22 9.90
C VAL A 182 19.24 -5.80 10.11
N ARG A 183 19.69 -6.68 9.23
CA ARG A 183 21.02 -7.30 9.24
C ARG A 183 21.91 -6.68 8.16
N MET A 184 22.43 -5.49 8.40
CA MET A 184 23.26 -4.79 7.39
C MET A 184 24.51 -5.56 6.96
N SER A 185 25.00 -6.52 7.76
CA SER A 185 26.11 -7.41 7.36
C SER A 185 25.75 -8.34 6.19
N GLU A 186 24.47 -8.57 5.94
CA GLU A 186 23.95 -9.39 4.83
C GLU A 186 23.42 -8.52 3.66
N ALA A 187 23.39 -7.18 3.82
CA ALA A 187 22.95 -6.26 2.79
C ALA A 187 24.02 -6.11 1.71
N GLN A 188 23.61 -6.23 0.46
CA GLN A 188 24.46 -6.07 -0.72
C GLN A 188 23.68 -5.44 -1.88
N ASN A 189 24.35 -5.22 -3.00
CA ASN A 189 23.67 -4.87 -4.24
C ASN A 189 23.11 -6.16 -4.88
N PHE A 190 21.80 -6.38 -4.70
CA PHE A 190 21.09 -7.51 -5.29
C PHE A 190 20.68 -7.17 -6.73
N VAL A 191 21.62 -7.31 -7.66
CA VAL A 191 21.40 -6.94 -9.06
C VAL A 191 20.25 -7.75 -9.65
N SER A 192 19.19 -7.07 -10.10
CA SER A 192 18.03 -7.70 -10.71
C SER A 192 18.28 -8.13 -12.14
N SER A 193 17.81 -9.33 -12.53
CA SER A 193 17.77 -9.79 -13.93
C SER A 193 16.91 -8.88 -14.83
N ALA A 194 16.05 -8.05 -14.27
CA ALA A 194 15.27 -7.05 -14.99
C ALA A 194 16.12 -6.12 -15.85
N ILE A 195 17.36 -5.82 -15.40
CA ILE A 195 18.33 -5.00 -16.15
C ILE A 195 18.75 -5.68 -17.46
N ALA A 196 18.98 -6.99 -17.40
CA ALA A 196 19.33 -7.79 -18.59
C ALA A 196 18.13 -7.91 -19.55
N VAL A 197 16.94 -8.20 -19.02
CA VAL A 197 15.70 -8.27 -19.81
C VAL A 197 15.43 -6.96 -20.56
N GLU A 198 15.61 -5.82 -19.92
CA GLU A 198 15.42 -4.52 -20.56
C GLU A 198 16.41 -4.25 -21.70
N LYS A 199 17.65 -4.69 -21.55
CA LYS A 199 18.69 -4.54 -22.60
C LYS A 199 18.47 -5.48 -23.78
N GLU A 200 17.95 -6.69 -23.53
CA GLU A 200 17.78 -7.73 -24.53
C GLU A 200 16.49 -7.53 -25.34
N PHE A 201 15.38 -7.15 -24.70
CA PHE A 201 14.08 -7.12 -25.35
C PHE A 201 13.57 -5.70 -25.59
N ARG A 202 13.03 -5.47 -26.78
CA ARG A 202 12.49 -4.15 -27.17
C ARG A 202 11.25 -3.77 -26.35
N HIS A 203 10.37 -4.69 -26.05
CA HIS A 203 9.06 -4.43 -25.43
C HIS A 203 8.85 -5.16 -24.12
N LEU A 204 9.40 -6.37 -23.97
CA LEU A 204 9.21 -7.18 -22.77
C LEU A 204 9.98 -6.56 -21.58
N ARG A 205 9.34 -6.53 -20.45
CA ARG A 205 9.89 -6.05 -19.18
C ARG A 205 9.53 -7.04 -18.06
N VAL A 206 10.20 -6.98 -16.94
CA VAL A 206 9.82 -7.76 -15.75
C VAL A 206 8.48 -7.23 -15.21
N THR A 207 8.30 -5.90 -15.20
CA THR A 207 7.09 -5.25 -14.69
C THR A 207 6.37 -4.48 -15.81
N GLN A 208 6.17 -3.19 -15.64
CA GLN A 208 5.48 -2.29 -16.58
C GLN A 208 6.43 -1.86 -17.73
N PRO A 209 5.94 -1.47 -18.91
CA PRO A 209 4.51 -1.47 -19.30
C PRO A 209 4.00 -2.83 -19.81
N ILE A 210 4.87 -3.75 -20.26
CA ILE A 210 4.51 -5.08 -20.77
C ILE A 210 5.29 -6.10 -19.94
N GLY A 211 4.74 -6.47 -18.78
CA GLY A 211 5.33 -7.43 -17.86
C GLY A 211 4.93 -8.88 -18.12
N PHE A 212 5.62 -9.79 -17.44
CA PHE A 212 5.28 -11.22 -17.38
C PHE A 212 5.15 -11.68 -15.92
N GLY A 213 4.57 -12.84 -15.69
CA GLY A 213 4.55 -13.46 -14.35
C GLY A 213 5.93 -14.00 -14.01
N TRP A 214 6.46 -13.57 -12.87
CA TRP A 214 7.78 -13.95 -12.37
C TRP A 214 7.70 -14.37 -10.89
N MET A 215 8.67 -15.18 -10.49
CA MET A 215 8.99 -15.47 -9.09
C MET A 215 10.18 -14.61 -8.66
N SER A 216 10.30 -14.28 -7.40
CA SER A 216 11.43 -13.44 -6.92
C SER A 216 12.80 -14.08 -7.19
N SER A 217 12.86 -15.42 -7.20
CA SER A 217 14.04 -16.19 -7.62
C SER A 217 14.48 -15.95 -9.08
N ASP A 218 13.54 -15.61 -9.98
CA ASP A 218 13.85 -15.26 -11.38
C ASP A 218 14.61 -13.92 -11.46
N LEU A 219 14.42 -13.04 -10.46
CA LEU A 219 15.04 -11.73 -10.44
C LEU A 219 16.41 -11.75 -9.80
N ASN A 220 16.56 -12.49 -8.69
CA ASN A 220 17.81 -12.73 -8.00
C ASN A 220 17.64 -13.94 -7.07
N GLU A 221 18.64 -14.84 -7.05
CA GLU A 221 18.60 -16.09 -6.27
C GLU A 221 18.46 -15.86 -4.75
N LEU A 222 18.86 -14.70 -4.24
CA LEU A 222 18.70 -14.34 -2.83
C LEU A 222 17.34 -13.69 -2.52
N GLY A 223 16.45 -13.61 -3.52
CA GLY A 223 15.07 -13.15 -3.35
C GLY A 223 14.89 -11.64 -3.26
N ALA A 224 15.96 -10.85 -3.30
CA ALA A 224 15.94 -9.39 -3.26
C ALA A 224 16.30 -8.80 -4.63
N ALA A 225 15.89 -7.57 -4.93
CA ALA A 225 16.18 -6.88 -6.18
C ALA A 225 16.33 -5.37 -5.92
N GLY A 226 17.58 -4.89 -5.76
CA GLY A 226 17.93 -3.50 -5.46
C GLY A 226 19.24 -3.39 -4.69
N ASP A 227 19.71 -2.17 -4.46
CA ASP A 227 21.00 -1.90 -3.82
C ASP A 227 20.88 -1.62 -2.33
N ALA A 228 20.64 -2.66 -1.54
CA ALA A 228 20.48 -2.57 -0.09
C ALA A 228 21.76 -2.09 0.63
N ALA A 229 22.95 -2.26 0.02
CA ALA A 229 24.20 -1.81 0.62
C ALA A 229 24.29 -0.27 0.74
N ASN A 230 23.55 0.46 -0.09
CA ASN A 230 23.49 1.92 -0.06
C ASN A 230 22.44 2.48 0.92
N ALA A 231 21.68 1.63 1.59
CA ALA A 231 20.62 2.06 2.49
C ALA A 231 21.17 2.75 3.75
N THR A 232 20.46 3.79 4.19
CA THR A 232 20.76 4.52 5.43
C THR A 232 19.51 4.90 6.19
N ALA A 233 19.61 5.03 7.51
CA ALA A 233 18.52 5.50 8.36
C ALA A 233 18.06 6.92 7.96
N ASP A 234 19.00 7.82 7.62
CA ASP A 234 18.70 9.20 7.22
C ASP A 234 17.82 9.26 5.96
N LYS A 235 18.08 8.39 4.97
CA LYS A 235 17.20 8.24 3.80
C LYS A 235 15.81 7.77 4.22
N GLY A 236 15.75 6.78 5.11
CA GLY A 236 14.50 6.25 5.64
C GLY A 236 13.67 7.32 6.36
N GLU A 237 14.28 8.11 7.23
CA GLU A 237 13.64 9.21 7.94
C GLU A 237 13.10 10.28 6.98
N ALA A 238 13.89 10.68 6.00
CA ALA A 238 13.47 11.66 4.99
C ALA A 238 12.31 11.12 4.12
N CYS A 239 12.34 9.82 3.75
CA CYS A 239 11.23 9.17 3.04
C CYS A 239 9.97 9.10 3.93
N ALA A 240 10.13 8.80 5.22
CA ALA A 240 9.02 8.74 6.17
C ALA A 240 8.30 10.10 6.29
N ASP A 241 9.06 11.18 6.39
CA ASP A 241 8.51 12.53 6.45
C ASP A 241 7.82 12.94 5.14
N HIS A 242 8.47 12.70 4.00
CA HIS A 242 7.90 12.97 2.69
C HIS A 242 6.59 12.21 2.46
N GLY A 243 6.59 10.90 2.75
CA GLY A 243 5.41 10.06 2.57
C GLY A 243 4.26 10.46 3.50
N ALA A 244 4.55 10.85 4.75
CA ALA A 244 3.53 11.35 5.68
C ALA A 244 2.89 12.65 5.18
N ASP A 245 3.67 13.61 4.68
CA ASP A 245 3.16 14.86 4.14
C ASP A 245 2.33 14.62 2.86
N ALA A 246 2.82 13.79 1.94
CA ALA A 246 2.10 13.43 0.72
C ALA A 246 0.80 12.65 1.02
N PHE A 247 0.77 11.83 2.07
CA PHE A 247 -0.45 11.17 2.52
C PHE A 247 -1.49 12.16 3.05
N LEU A 248 -1.08 13.17 3.80
CA LEU A 248 -1.98 14.24 4.22
C LEU A 248 -2.59 14.98 3.03
N ASP A 249 -1.81 15.24 2.00
CA ASP A 249 -2.33 15.87 0.77
C ASP A 249 -3.34 14.96 0.07
N LEU A 250 -3.07 13.65 -0.02
CA LEU A 250 -4.04 12.67 -0.52
C LEU A 250 -5.34 12.67 0.30
N LEU A 251 -5.25 12.74 1.63
CA LEU A 251 -6.45 12.82 2.49
C LEU A 251 -7.26 14.08 2.19
N ARG A 252 -6.62 15.24 2.00
CA ARG A 252 -7.28 16.50 1.61
C ARG A 252 -7.99 16.37 0.26
N ASP A 253 -7.33 15.78 -0.74
CA ASP A 253 -7.91 15.54 -2.06
C ASP A 253 -9.16 14.64 -1.98
N VAL A 254 -9.08 13.53 -1.23
CA VAL A 254 -10.19 12.60 -1.07
C VAL A 254 -11.33 13.24 -0.28
N LEU A 255 -11.04 14.05 0.75
CA LEU A 255 -12.05 14.81 1.49
C LEU A 255 -12.76 15.82 0.59
N ALA A 256 -12.01 16.56 -0.21
CA ALA A 256 -12.54 17.57 -1.13
C ALA A 256 -13.29 16.98 -2.33
N PHE A 257 -13.09 15.68 -2.65
CA PHE A 257 -13.72 15.06 -3.80
C PHE A 257 -15.25 15.01 -3.63
N ASP A 258 -15.96 15.70 -4.52
CA ASP A 258 -17.42 15.67 -4.57
C ASP A 258 -17.92 14.34 -5.16
N LEU A 259 -18.62 13.54 -4.35
CA LEU A 259 -19.20 12.27 -4.76
C LEU A 259 -20.24 12.40 -5.88
N ALA A 260 -20.82 13.59 -6.11
CA ALA A 260 -21.70 13.86 -7.25
C ALA A 260 -20.97 13.72 -8.62
N ARG A 261 -19.65 13.71 -8.64
CA ARG A 261 -18.85 13.38 -9.84
C ARG A 261 -18.96 11.91 -10.24
N LEU A 262 -19.32 11.03 -9.31
CA LEU A 262 -19.54 9.59 -9.55
C LEU A 262 -20.92 9.35 -10.16
N LYS A 263 -21.06 9.60 -11.45
CA LYS A 263 -22.34 9.58 -12.15
C LYS A 263 -22.93 8.16 -12.27
N PRO A 264 -24.25 8.00 -12.08
CA PRO A 264 -24.96 6.78 -12.43
C PRO A 264 -25.09 6.67 -13.95
N GLY A 265 -24.93 5.45 -14.47
CA GLY A 265 -25.24 5.15 -15.88
C GLY A 265 -26.76 5.08 -16.14
N PRO A 266 -27.19 4.94 -17.41
CA PRO A 266 -28.62 4.89 -17.79
C PRO A 266 -29.42 3.82 -17.06
N LEU A 267 -28.90 2.61 -16.91
CA LEU A 267 -29.56 1.50 -16.22
C LEU A 267 -29.75 1.75 -14.71
N ALA A 268 -28.84 2.42 -14.06
CA ALA A 268 -28.97 2.76 -12.65
C ALA A 268 -29.99 3.88 -12.43
N ARG A 269 -30.11 4.82 -13.40
CA ARG A 269 -31.13 5.88 -13.37
C ARG A 269 -32.54 5.32 -13.53
N ALA A 270 -32.70 4.26 -14.36
CA ALA A 270 -34.02 3.62 -14.60
C ALA A 270 -34.55 2.85 -13.37
N ARG A 271 -33.69 2.48 -12.42
CA ARG A 271 -34.05 1.74 -11.20
C ARG A 271 -34.34 2.63 -9.99
N SER A 272 -34.10 3.94 -10.07
CA SER A 272 -34.51 4.87 -9.01
C SER A 272 -35.97 5.18 -9.14
N PRO A 273 -36.83 4.92 -8.12
CA PRO A 273 -38.23 5.37 -8.17
C PRO A 273 -38.27 6.90 -8.29
N LYS A 274 -39.22 7.41 -9.09
CA LYS A 274 -39.46 8.84 -9.22
C LYS A 274 -40.01 9.42 -7.92
#